data_ca7f6396624a367f5148ef974875d6ac
#
_entry.id   ca7f6396624a367f5148ef974875d6ac
#
_cell.length_a   1.000
_cell.length_b   1.000
_cell.length_c   1.000
_cell.angle_alpha   90.00
_cell.angle_beta   90.00
_cell.angle_gamma   90.00
#
_symmetry.space_group_name_H-M   'P 1'
#
loop_
_entity.id
_entity.type
_entity.pdbx_description
1 polymer ?
#
loop_
_entity_poly.entity_id
_entity_poly.type
_entity_poly.pdbx_seq_one_letter_code
_entity_poly.pdbx_strand_id
1 'polypeptide(L)'
;MESVNDIMKSASLFGACSKSNGVSDWKSLVWLFFTPQGREFCEENNFPSLEMFQGMKEYVEEFGVFVDSGEVIRSNDANIGLVGGTSGILTYDDNTVVHKVILMHGAKAKIKASGYAVILIVN
;
A
#
# COMPACT_ATOMS: atom_id res chain seq x y z
N MET A 1 13.57 13.83 5.89
CA MET A 1 12.92 12.57 6.25
C MET A 1 11.42 12.79 6.37
N GLU A 2 10.63 11.98 5.68
CA GLU A 2 9.19 12.09 5.76
C GLU A 2 8.68 11.56 7.11
N SER A 3 7.70 12.23 7.69
CA SER A 3 7.00 11.77 8.87
C SER A 3 5.52 11.58 8.57
N VAL A 4 4.79 10.88 9.46
CA VAL A 4 3.34 10.72 9.30
C VAL A 4 2.66 12.10 9.21
N ASN A 5 3.07 13.05 10.05
CA ASN A 5 2.49 14.39 10.03
C ASN A 5 2.76 15.10 8.70
N ASP A 6 3.95 14.96 8.13
CA ASP A 6 4.29 15.56 6.83
C ASP A 6 3.42 14.97 5.72
N ILE A 7 3.24 13.65 5.70
CA ILE A 7 2.38 12.97 4.73
C ILE A 7 0.93 13.43 4.88
N MET A 8 0.41 13.49 6.09
CA MET A 8 -0.97 13.91 6.33
C MET A 8 -1.19 15.38 6.01
N LYS A 9 -0.21 16.23 6.25
CA LYS A 9 -0.26 17.63 5.87
C LYS A 9 -0.34 17.79 4.35
N SER A 10 0.46 17.02 3.61
CA SER A 10 0.41 16.99 2.15
C SER A 10 -0.94 16.49 1.65
N ALA A 11 -1.50 15.45 2.28
CA ALA A 11 -2.81 14.93 1.95
C ALA A 11 -3.91 15.98 2.14
N SER A 12 -3.82 16.78 3.20
CA SER A 12 -4.77 17.86 3.45
C SER A 12 -4.78 18.90 2.33
N LEU A 13 -3.63 19.17 1.72
CA LEU A 13 -3.54 20.09 0.57
C LEU A 13 -4.27 19.57 -0.66
N PHE A 14 -4.47 18.25 -0.77
CA PHE A 14 -5.23 17.62 -1.84
C PHE A 14 -6.70 17.40 -1.47
N GLY A 15 -7.13 17.82 -0.28
CA GLY A 15 -8.52 17.69 0.13
C GLY A 15 -8.88 16.33 0.71
N ALA A 16 -7.97 15.67 1.42
CA ALA A 16 -8.24 14.40 2.07
C ALA A 16 -9.46 14.49 2.99
N CYS A 17 -10.22 13.41 3.09
CA CYS A 17 -11.44 13.39 3.88
C CYS A 17 -11.15 13.41 5.39
N SER A 18 -12.20 13.70 6.19
CA SER A 18 -12.09 13.82 7.65
C SER A 18 -11.61 12.55 8.34
N LYS A 19 -11.77 11.39 7.73
CA LYS A 19 -11.30 10.12 8.29
C LYS A 19 -9.78 10.07 8.49
N SER A 20 -9.03 10.86 7.73
CA SER A 20 -7.58 10.92 7.84
C SER A 20 -7.10 11.69 9.06
N ASN A 21 -7.97 12.48 9.71
CA ASN A 21 -7.58 13.35 10.81
C ASN A 21 -7.09 12.60 12.06
N GLY A 22 -7.45 11.32 12.22
CA GLY A 22 -7.02 10.51 13.35
C GLY A 22 -5.71 9.77 13.14
N VAL A 23 -5.05 9.97 12.00
CA VAL A 23 -3.82 9.25 11.68
C VAL A 23 -2.65 9.90 12.39
N SER A 24 -1.99 9.15 13.27
CA SER A 24 -0.87 9.63 14.07
C SER A 24 0.36 8.72 14.01
N ASP A 25 0.25 7.53 13.44
CA ASP A 25 1.35 6.58 13.33
C ASP A 25 1.38 5.91 11.95
N TRP A 26 2.50 5.23 11.68
CA TRP A 26 2.70 4.58 10.38
C TRP A 26 1.72 3.45 10.12
N LYS A 27 1.33 2.71 11.15
CA LYS A 27 0.35 1.63 11.04
C LYS A 27 -1.00 2.16 10.55
N SER A 28 -1.49 3.23 11.17
CA SER A 28 -2.75 3.87 10.80
C SER A 28 -2.70 4.45 9.39
N LEU A 29 -1.57 5.06 9.02
CA LEU A 29 -1.37 5.59 7.68
C LEU A 29 -1.43 4.49 6.62
N VAL A 30 -0.70 3.40 6.83
CA VAL A 30 -0.70 2.27 5.91
C VAL A 30 -2.10 1.67 5.79
N TRP A 31 -2.81 1.54 6.91
CA TRP A 31 -4.19 1.05 6.90
C TRP A 31 -5.08 1.87 5.97
N LEU A 32 -4.93 3.20 5.97
CA LEU A 32 -5.70 4.08 5.09
C LEU A 32 -5.46 3.78 3.61
N PHE A 33 -4.25 3.38 3.22
CA PHE A 33 -3.96 3.03 1.83
C PHE A 33 -4.82 1.86 1.34
N PHE A 34 -5.27 0.99 2.24
CA PHE A 34 -6.05 -0.18 1.90
C PHE A 34 -7.56 0.05 2.04
N THR A 35 -8.01 1.22 2.53
CA THR A 35 -9.43 1.54 2.57
C THR A 35 -9.91 2.01 1.19
N PRO A 36 -11.20 1.78 0.84
CA PRO A 36 -11.73 2.27 -0.44
C PRO A 36 -11.55 3.77 -0.63
N GLN A 37 -11.81 4.56 0.41
CA GLN A 37 -11.68 6.02 0.35
C GLN A 37 -10.23 6.46 0.19
N GLY A 38 -9.32 5.84 0.94
CA GLY A 38 -7.88 6.14 0.83
C GLY A 38 -7.34 5.79 -0.54
N ARG A 39 -7.79 4.69 -1.11
CA ARG A 39 -7.38 4.25 -2.43
C ARG A 39 -7.89 5.18 -3.53
N GLU A 40 -9.15 5.57 -3.45
CA GLU A 40 -9.73 6.53 -4.39
C GLU A 40 -8.96 7.85 -4.36
N PHE A 41 -8.66 8.36 -3.17
CA PHE A 41 -7.86 9.56 -3.00
C PHE A 41 -6.48 9.42 -3.63
N CYS A 42 -5.79 8.30 -3.40
CA CYS A 42 -4.47 8.05 -3.97
C CYS A 42 -4.49 8.01 -5.50
N GLU A 43 -5.49 7.36 -6.07
CA GLU A 43 -5.65 7.29 -7.52
C GLU A 43 -5.93 8.65 -8.15
N GLU A 44 -6.86 9.41 -7.57
CA GLU A 44 -7.26 10.72 -8.09
C GLU A 44 -6.14 11.76 -8.04
N ASN A 45 -5.31 11.69 -7.01
CA ASN A 45 -4.27 12.69 -6.75
C ASN A 45 -2.87 12.20 -7.04
N ASN A 46 -2.71 10.96 -7.49
CA ASN A 46 -1.40 10.31 -7.65
C ASN A 46 -0.55 10.49 -6.38
N PHE A 47 -1.16 10.26 -5.22
CA PHE A 47 -0.60 10.52 -3.90
C PHE A 47 -0.59 9.22 -3.08
N PRO A 48 0.42 8.95 -2.22
CA PRO A 48 1.68 9.70 -2.13
C PRO A 48 2.53 9.55 -3.39
N SER A 49 3.38 10.54 -3.65
CA SER A 49 4.34 10.44 -4.76
C SER A 49 5.38 9.35 -4.48
N LEU A 50 6.07 8.91 -5.52
CA LEU A 50 7.16 7.93 -5.34
C LEU A 50 8.23 8.48 -4.39
N GLU A 51 8.57 9.75 -4.49
CA GLU A 51 9.54 10.39 -3.60
C GLU A 51 9.10 10.32 -2.13
N MET A 52 7.81 10.57 -1.87
CA MET A 52 7.26 10.46 -0.51
C MET A 52 7.34 9.02 -0.01
N PHE A 53 7.02 8.04 -0.85
CA PHE A 53 7.16 6.63 -0.49
C PHE A 53 8.61 6.28 -0.17
N GLN A 54 9.56 6.78 -0.95
CA GLN A 54 10.98 6.55 -0.68
C GLN A 54 11.39 7.09 0.69
N GLY A 55 10.85 8.24 1.07
CA GLY A 55 11.10 8.83 2.39
C GLY A 55 10.52 8.06 3.56
N MET A 56 9.46 7.27 3.34
CA MET A 56 8.83 6.48 4.41
C MET A 56 9.12 4.97 4.31
N LYS A 57 9.96 4.54 3.38
CA LYS A 57 10.24 3.13 3.07
C LYS A 57 10.49 2.27 4.31
N GLU A 58 11.44 2.68 5.16
CA GLU A 58 11.84 1.89 6.31
C GLU A 58 10.75 1.79 7.39
N TYR A 59 9.78 2.70 7.38
CA TYR A 59 8.71 2.71 8.37
C TYR A 59 7.49 1.91 7.94
N VAL A 60 7.22 1.85 6.62
CA VAL A 60 6.01 1.19 6.11
C VAL A 60 6.24 -0.26 5.71
N GLU A 61 7.47 -0.67 5.49
CA GLU A 61 7.80 -2.05 5.12
C GLU A 61 7.33 -3.05 6.19
N GLU A 62 7.45 -2.69 7.46
CA GLU A 62 6.95 -3.49 8.58
C GLU A 62 5.44 -3.77 8.47
N PHE A 63 4.70 -2.87 7.86
CA PHE A 63 3.24 -2.97 7.74
C PHE A 63 2.79 -3.47 6.35
N GLY A 64 3.71 -4.01 5.57
CA GLY A 64 3.40 -4.65 4.30
C GLY A 64 3.42 -3.75 3.07
N VAL A 65 4.04 -2.58 3.15
CA VAL A 65 4.24 -1.71 1.98
C VAL A 65 5.72 -1.70 1.62
N PHE A 66 6.05 -2.20 0.42
CA PHE A 66 7.43 -2.36 -0.05
C PHE A 66 7.72 -1.34 -1.13
N VAL A 67 8.70 -0.49 -0.89
CA VAL A 67 9.06 0.62 -1.79
C VAL A 67 10.46 0.38 -2.34
N ASP A 68 10.57 0.33 -3.67
CA ASP A 68 11.85 0.11 -4.36
C ASP A 68 12.66 -1.05 -3.76
N SER A 69 11.96 -2.13 -3.39
CA SER A 69 12.55 -3.26 -2.65
C SER A 69 13.07 -4.38 -3.53
N GLY A 70 13.00 -4.21 -4.85
CA GLY A 70 13.39 -5.26 -5.78
C GLY A 70 12.42 -6.43 -5.72
N GLU A 71 12.93 -7.66 -5.69
CA GLU A 71 12.10 -8.85 -5.62
C GLU A 71 11.61 -9.10 -4.20
N VAL A 72 10.30 -9.23 -4.02
CA VAL A 72 9.65 -9.52 -2.74
C VAL A 72 8.85 -10.81 -2.88
N ILE A 73 9.10 -11.78 -2.02
CA ILE A 73 8.41 -13.08 -2.03
C ILE A 73 7.56 -13.17 -0.78
N ARG A 74 6.24 -13.25 -0.96
CA ARG A 74 5.27 -13.31 0.15
C ARG A 74 4.18 -14.33 -0.11
N SER A 75 3.56 -14.80 0.98
CA SER A 75 2.46 -15.77 0.92
C SER A 75 1.36 -15.37 1.90
N ASN A 76 0.12 -15.38 1.42
CA ASN A 76 -1.09 -15.20 2.23
C ASN A 76 -1.17 -13.90 3.05
N ASP A 77 -0.49 -12.84 2.63
CA ASP A 77 -0.67 -11.52 3.26
C ASP A 77 -2.09 -11.00 2.98
N ALA A 78 -2.78 -10.56 4.02
CA ALA A 78 -4.12 -9.99 3.86
C ALA A 78 -4.07 -8.68 3.06
N ASN A 79 -3.06 -7.85 3.29
CA ASN A 79 -2.85 -6.59 2.59
C ASN A 79 -1.37 -6.44 2.27
N ILE A 80 -1.06 -6.11 1.03
CA ILE A 80 0.32 -5.83 0.60
C ILE A 80 0.31 -4.69 -0.41
N GLY A 81 1.24 -3.75 -0.27
CA GLY A 81 1.47 -2.68 -1.22
C GLY A 81 2.85 -2.80 -1.84
N LEU A 82 2.93 -2.71 -3.15
CA LEU A 82 4.19 -2.73 -3.89
C LEU A 82 4.32 -1.41 -4.63
N VAL A 83 5.42 -0.72 -4.44
CA VAL A 83 5.61 0.65 -4.93
C VAL A 83 6.92 0.78 -5.68
N GLY A 84 6.88 1.43 -6.83
CA GLY A 84 8.08 1.78 -7.59
C GLY A 84 8.83 0.57 -8.13
N GLY A 85 10.14 0.50 -7.89
CA GLY A 85 11.01 -0.58 -8.35
C GLY A 85 10.88 -1.88 -7.55
N THR A 86 9.64 -2.30 -7.27
CA THR A 86 9.34 -3.53 -6.52
C THR A 86 8.62 -4.53 -7.42
N SER A 87 9.07 -5.78 -7.37
CA SER A 87 8.44 -6.90 -8.08
C SER A 87 8.06 -7.98 -7.07
N GLY A 88 6.77 -8.25 -6.93
CA GLY A 88 6.27 -9.26 -5.99
C GLY A 88 6.10 -10.62 -6.63
N ILE A 89 6.45 -11.66 -5.90
CA ILE A 89 6.08 -13.04 -6.20
C ILE A 89 5.16 -13.46 -5.06
N LEU A 90 3.86 -13.50 -5.32
CA LEU A 90 2.83 -13.61 -4.30
C LEU A 90 2.06 -14.91 -4.50
N THR A 91 1.99 -15.71 -3.45
CA THR A 91 1.29 -17.01 -3.46
C THR A 91 0.14 -16.97 -2.45
N TYR A 92 -1.03 -17.40 -2.86
CA TYR A 92 -2.24 -17.39 -2.02
C TYR A 92 -2.94 -18.73 -2.10
N ASP A 93 -3.20 -19.34 -0.93
CA ASP A 93 -4.00 -20.55 -0.81
C ASP A 93 -5.02 -20.48 0.34
N ASP A 94 -5.02 -19.37 1.07
CA ASP A 94 -5.95 -19.10 2.17
C ASP A 94 -7.23 -18.49 1.61
N ASN A 95 -8.37 -19.18 1.85
CA ASN A 95 -9.67 -18.71 1.40
C ASN A 95 -10.53 -18.09 2.53
N THR A 96 -9.93 -17.83 3.69
CA THR A 96 -10.66 -17.29 4.85
C THR A 96 -10.78 -15.77 4.84
N VAL A 97 -9.94 -15.09 4.05
CA VAL A 97 -9.95 -13.63 3.91
C VAL A 97 -9.79 -13.23 2.45
N VAL A 98 -10.24 -12.02 2.13
CA VAL A 98 -9.94 -11.41 0.84
C VAL A 98 -8.56 -10.76 0.93
N HIS A 99 -7.66 -11.16 0.05
CA HIS A 99 -6.31 -10.61 -0.01
C HIS A 99 -6.32 -9.36 -0.91
N LYS A 100 -5.71 -8.28 -0.46
CA LYS A 100 -5.60 -7.03 -1.25
C LYS A 100 -4.17 -6.79 -1.65
N VAL A 101 -3.97 -6.54 -2.94
CA VAL A 101 -2.66 -6.21 -3.52
C VAL A 101 -2.79 -4.86 -4.22
N ILE A 102 -1.99 -3.90 -3.79
CA ILE A 102 -1.96 -2.56 -4.38
C ILE A 102 -0.62 -2.37 -5.07
N LEU A 103 -0.65 -1.98 -6.34
CA LEU A 103 0.54 -1.69 -7.14
C LEU A 103 0.54 -0.22 -7.50
N MET A 104 1.62 0.49 -7.17
CA MET A 104 1.75 1.92 -7.43
C MET A 104 3.11 2.24 -8.05
N HIS A 105 3.13 3.30 -8.85
CA HIS A 105 4.37 3.85 -9.43
C HIS A 105 5.18 2.82 -10.22
N GLY A 106 4.50 1.97 -10.98
CA GLY A 106 5.14 1.02 -11.87
C GLY A 106 5.54 -0.32 -11.25
N ALA A 107 5.16 -0.57 -10.00
CA ALA A 107 5.41 -1.87 -9.36
C ALA A 107 4.69 -3.00 -10.09
N LYS A 108 5.24 -4.21 -9.98
CA LYS A 108 4.73 -5.40 -10.67
C LYS A 108 4.56 -6.56 -9.69
N ALA A 109 3.69 -7.50 -10.03
CA ALA A 109 3.51 -8.70 -9.25
C ALA A 109 3.20 -9.90 -10.14
N LYS A 110 3.74 -11.07 -9.76
CA LYS A 110 3.29 -12.37 -10.23
C LYS A 110 2.48 -12.99 -9.11
N ILE A 111 1.23 -13.35 -9.40
CA ILE A 111 0.31 -13.86 -8.39
C ILE A 111 -0.08 -15.27 -8.75
N LYS A 112 0.07 -16.18 -7.79
CA LYS A 112 -0.35 -17.56 -7.90
C LYS A 112 -1.38 -17.84 -6.83
N ALA A 113 -2.58 -18.22 -7.23
CA ALA A 113 -3.68 -18.48 -6.32
C ALA A 113 -4.19 -19.90 -6.48
N SER A 114 -4.53 -20.54 -5.38
CA SER A 114 -5.11 -21.88 -5.34
C SER A 114 -6.10 -21.97 -4.17
N GLY A 115 -6.82 -23.10 -4.04
CA GLY A 115 -7.70 -23.35 -2.91
C GLY A 115 -8.84 -22.32 -2.76
N TYR A 116 -9.32 -21.75 -3.86
CA TYR A 116 -10.39 -20.73 -3.88
C TYR A 116 -9.99 -19.42 -3.19
N ALA A 117 -8.70 -19.11 -3.08
CA ALA A 117 -8.25 -17.82 -2.57
C ALA A 117 -8.79 -16.66 -3.42
N VAL A 118 -9.22 -15.59 -2.78
CA VAL A 118 -9.74 -14.40 -3.46
C VAL A 118 -8.75 -13.26 -3.30
N ILE A 119 -8.29 -12.72 -4.42
CA ILE A 119 -7.32 -11.62 -4.44
C ILE A 119 -7.92 -10.44 -5.18
N LEU A 120 -7.95 -9.28 -4.52
CA LEU A 120 -8.33 -8.01 -5.13
C LEU A 120 -7.05 -7.27 -5.48
N ILE A 121 -6.83 -7.07 -6.78
CA ILE A 121 -5.65 -6.37 -7.27
C ILE A 121 -6.06 -4.98 -7.72
N VAL A 122 -5.31 -4.00 -7.26
CA VAL A 122 -5.52 -2.61 -7.63
C VAL A 122 -4.22 -2.02 -8.16
N ASN A 123 -4.36 -1.44 -9.31
CA ASN A 123 -3.21 -0.91 -10.03
C ASN A 123 -3.40 0.58 -10.32
#